data_3b1b1a33418ddbcbe27bef279537980c
#
_entry.id   3b1b1a33418ddbcbe27bef279537980c
#
_cell.length_a   1.000
_cell.length_b   1.000
_cell.length_c   1.000
_cell.angle_alpha   90.00
_cell.angle_beta   90.00
_cell.angle_gamma   90.00
#
_symmetry.space_group_name_H-M   'P 1'
#
loop_
_entity.id
_entity.type
_entity.pdbx_description
1 polymer ?
#
loop_
_entity_poly.entity_id
_entity_poly.type
_entity_poly.pdbx_seq_one_letter_code
_entity_poly.pdbx_strand_id
1 'polypeptide(L)'
;MPESSTANQTSLENNRFWSEPCGFNAFQKFGFKNSLEFDKWYLSTYPYLAKYIPFDSVADKRVLEIGLGMGTVAEKLASNCANYTGIDLAEGSVEIVKKRFEYGKISAEVLCADILTHPLKGNSFDWVISIGCLHHTGNFKVAVDQIVRCLKPGGECILMVYNAFSYRQWLLSPFATLWKIISRNYEYFPANSDKGKRRLYDPNTKGEAAPFTEFLSTGQIQLILKSHNIYPSARTENIGSIFMFPLPRNWKLKIFGSFLGLDLYIHFKKPLN
;
A
#
# COMPACT_ATOMS: atom_id res chain seq x y z
N MET A 1 -26.95 2.57 -10.96
CA MET A 1 -27.16 2.97 -9.57
C MET A 1 -26.93 1.87 -8.50
N PRO A 2 -26.60 0.60 -8.81
CA PRO A 2 -26.18 -0.36 -7.79
C PRO A 2 -24.72 -0.22 -7.34
N GLU A 3 -23.84 0.39 -8.14
CA GLU A 3 -22.39 0.47 -7.82
C GLU A 3 -22.04 1.42 -6.65
N SER A 4 -22.84 2.47 -6.42
CA SER A 4 -22.58 3.40 -5.32
C SER A 4 -22.88 2.81 -3.93
N SER A 5 -23.81 1.87 -3.83
CA SER A 5 -24.17 1.22 -2.56
C SER A 5 -23.11 0.18 -2.12
N THR A 6 -22.57 -0.56 -3.07
CA THR A 6 -21.53 -1.58 -2.81
C THR A 6 -20.18 -0.95 -2.48
N ALA A 7 -19.79 0.13 -3.13
CA ALA A 7 -18.56 0.87 -2.83
C ALA A 7 -18.62 1.46 -1.40
N ASN A 8 -19.75 2.03 -1.02
CA ASN A 8 -19.93 2.60 0.32
C ASN A 8 -19.89 1.52 1.42
N GLN A 9 -20.44 0.34 1.16
CA GLN A 9 -20.39 -0.79 2.08
C GLN A 9 -18.94 -1.30 2.23
N THR A 10 -18.18 -1.44 1.15
CA THR A 10 -16.77 -1.86 1.20
C THR A 10 -15.93 -0.87 2.01
N SER A 11 -16.14 0.43 1.84
CA SER A 11 -15.45 1.47 2.63
C SER A 11 -15.76 1.37 4.11
N LEU A 12 -17.01 1.16 4.50
CA LEU A 12 -17.40 0.98 5.91
C LEU A 12 -16.77 -0.29 6.53
N GLU A 13 -16.77 -1.40 5.82
CA GLU A 13 -16.16 -2.65 6.26
C GLU A 13 -14.64 -2.51 6.40
N ASN A 14 -13.98 -1.83 5.46
CA ASN A 14 -12.55 -1.54 5.51
C ASN A 14 -12.20 -0.62 6.68
N ASN A 15 -12.95 0.47 6.91
CA ASN A 15 -12.74 1.34 8.08
C ASN A 15 -12.77 0.52 9.37
N ARG A 16 -13.83 -0.27 9.58
CA ARG A 16 -13.97 -1.10 10.78
C ARG A 16 -12.85 -2.11 10.94
N PHE A 17 -12.49 -2.80 9.83
CA PHE A 17 -11.45 -3.84 9.85
C PHE A 17 -10.08 -3.26 10.16
N TRP A 18 -9.66 -2.21 9.45
CA TRP A 18 -8.32 -1.64 9.57
C TRP A 18 -8.13 -0.77 10.82
N SER A 19 -9.21 -0.17 11.35
CA SER A 19 -9.15 0.55 12.63
C SER A 19 -8.83 -0.37 13.82
N GLU A 20 -9.17 -1.65 13.73
CA GLU A 20 -8.90 -2.61 14.81
C GLU A 20 -7.40 -2.94 14.94
N PRO A 21 -6.65 -3.34 13.90
CA PRO A 21 -5.21 -3.59 13.99
C PRO A 21 -4.36 -2.32 14.09
N CYS A 22 -4.86 -1.15 13.67
CA CYS A 22 -4.13 0.11 13.69
C CYS A 22 -4.57 1.07 14.81
N GLY A 23 -5.46 0.66 15.72
CA GLY A 23 -5.96 1.51 16.81
C GLY A 23 -4.94 1.78 17.91
N PHE A 24 -5.32 2.61 18.89
CA PHE A 24 -4.46 3.10 19.97
C PHE A 24 -3.65 2.02 20.72
N ASN A 25 -4.23 0.85 20.92
CA ASN A 25 -3.56 -0.27 21.58
C ASN A 25 -2.91 -1.26 20.62
N ALA A 26 -2.75 -0.88 19.34
CA ALA A 26 -2.26 -1.79 18.31
C ALA A 26 -0.83 -2.29 18.61
N PHE A 27 0.05 -1.43 19.10
CA PHE A 27 1.42 -1.86 19.45
C PHE A 27 1.41 -2.99 20.47
N GLN A 28 0.64 -2.86 21.55
CA GLN A 28 0.53 -3.88 22.61
C GLN A 28 -0.16 -5.15 22.09
N LYS A 29 -1.18 -5.03 21.24
CA LYS A 29 -1.85 -6.18 20.60
C LYS A 29 -0.89 -7.02 19.77
N PHE A 30 0.09 -6.40 19.13
CA PHE A 30 1.15 -7.07 18.36
C PHE A 30 2.39 -7.38 19.20
N GLY A 31 2.36 -7.19 20.52
CA GLY A 31 3.45 -7.51 21.43
C GLY A 31 4.60 -6.49 21.50
N PHE A 32 4.39 -5.28 20.97
CA PHE A 32 5.36 -4.19 21.04
C PHE A 32 5.06 -3.26 22.22
N LYS A 33 6.11 -2.78 22.89
CA LYS A 33 5.97 -1.87 24.03
C LYS A 33 5.54 -0.46 23.61
N ASN A 34 6.00 -0.02 22.45
CA ASN A 34 5.76 1.33 21.92
C ASN A 34 6.01 1.39 20.40
N SER A 35 5.76 2.57 19.82
CA SER A 35 5.98 2.83 18.39
C SER A 35 7.42 2.64 17.94
N LEU A 36 8.41 3.00 18.76
CA LEU A 36 9.82 2.89 18.41
C LEU A 36 10.26 1.42 18.25
N GLU A 37 9.75 0.54 19.10
CA GLU A 37 10.03 -0.91 19.00
C GLU A 37 9.38 -1.49 17.74
N PHE A 38 8.13 -1.10 17.46
CA PHE A 38 7.45 -1.46 16.23
C PHE A 38 8.20 -0.97 14.99
N ASP A 39 8.65 0.28 14.98
CA ASP A 39 9.37 0.87 13.84
C ASP A 39 10.68 0.13 13.54
N LYS A 40 11.43 -0.22 14.58
CA LYS A 40 12.66 -1.03 14.44
C LYS A 40 12.35 -2.40 13.82
N TRP A 41 11.32 -3.07 14.31
CA TRP A 41 10.87 -4.33 13.73
C TRP A 41 10.40 -4.16 12.29
N TYR A 42 9.56 -3.17 12.01
CA TYR A 42 9.00 -2.90 10.68
C TYR A 42 10.10 -2.64 9.65
N LEU A 43 11.02 -1.72 9.95
CA LEU A 43 12.12 -1.37 9.05
C LEU A 43 13.14 -2.52 8.88
N SER A 44 13.35 -3.35 9.91
CA SER A 44 14.18 -4.55 9.78
C SER A 44 13.50 -5.64 8.97
N THR A 45 12.17 -5.72 9.02
CA THR A 45 11.37 -6.67 8.24
C THR A 45 11.31 -6.28 6.77
N TYR A 46 11.25 -4.98 6.49
CA TYR A 46 11.17 -4.41 5.14
C TYR A 46 12.39 -3.52 4.81
N PRO A 47 13.62 -4.10 4.78
CA PRO A 47 14.87 -3.32 4.64
C PRO A 47 15.00 -2.61 3.29
N TYR A 48 14.19 -2.99 2.31
CA TYR A 48 14.16 -2.41 0.99
C TYR A 48 13.28 -1.14 0.89
N LEU A 49 12.49 -0.79 1.90
CA LEU A 49 11.62 0.40 1.88
C LEU A 49 12.40 1.68 1.54
N ALA A 50 13.58 1.86 2.13
CA ALA A 50 14.43 3.01 1.88
C ALA A 50 14.95 3.13 0.43
N LYS A 51 14.85 2.07 -0.39
CA LYS A 51 15.19 2.13 -1.82
C LYS A 51 14.09 2.78 -2.65
N TYR A 52 12.86 2.72 -2.15
CA TYR A 52 11.66 3.19 -2.87
C TYR A 52 11.18 4.52 -2.34
N ILE A 53 11.10 4.67 -1.02
CA ILE A 53 10.55 5.87 -0.39
C ILE A 53 11.67 6.92 -0.24
N PRO A 54 11.48 8.13 -0.81
CA PRO A 54 12.51 9.17 -0.87
C PRO A 54 12.63 9.94 0.45
N PHE A 55 12.87 9.27 1.58
CA PHE A 55 12.89 9.88 2.91
C PHE A 55 13.83 11.10 3.02
N ASP A 56 14.97 11.05 2.34
CA ASP A 56 16.03 12.08 2.45
C ASP A 56 15.96 13.14 1.34
N SER A 57 15.05 12.99 0.37
CA SER A 57 14.96 13.88 -0.80
C SER A 57 13.63 14.62 -0.93
N VAL A 58 12.90 14.74 0.19
CA VAL A 58 11.58 15.39 0.22
C VAL A 58 11.57 16.75 0.95
N ALA A 59 12.72 17.31 1.35
CA ALA A 59 12.81 18.49 2.21
C ALA A 59 11.96 19.68 1.73
N ASP A 60 12.00 19.99 0.43
CA ASP A 60 11.26 21.11 -0.17
C ASP A 60 9.99 20.62 -0.91
N LYS A 61 9.49 19.43 -0.60
CA LYS A 61 8.41 18.79 -1.34
C LYS A 61 7.10 18.79 -0.57
N ARG A 62 6.02 18.81 -1.33
CA ARG A 62 4.67 18.52 -0.84
C ARG A 62 4.37 17.04 -1.05
N VAL A 63 4.18 16.32 0.03
CA VAL A 63 4.02 14.86 0.04
C VAL A 63 2.60 14.49 0.47
N LEU A 64 1.96 13.59 -0.27
CA LEU A 64 0.74 12.92 0.13
C LEU A 64 1.04 11.45 0.43
N GLU A 65 0.67 10.99 1.62
CA GLU A 65 0.65 9.57 1.94
C GLU A 65 -0.79 9.06 2.01
N ILE A 66 -1.04 7.90 1.39
CA ILE A 66 -2.36 7.25 1.35
C ILE A 66 -2.25 5.88 1.99
N GLY A 67 -2.97 5.67 3.09
CA GLY A 67 -2.86 4.48 3.91
C GLY A 67 -1.72 4.59 4.91
N LEU A 68 -2.03 5.07 6.11
CA LEU A 68 -1.04 5.47 7.11
C LEU A 68 -0.58 4.31 8.00
N GLY A 69 -1.40 3.27 8.11
CA GLY A 69 -1.15 2.12 8.97
C GLY A 69 -0.77 2.53 10.40
N MET A 70 0.38 2.07 10.88
CA MET A 70 0.90 2.38 12.22
C MET A 70 1.76 3.66 12.28
N GLY A 71 1.90 4.38 11.16
CA GLY A 71 2.54 5.68 11.09
C GLY A 71 4.08 5.70 10.99
N THR A 72 4.72 4.56 10.77
CA THR A 72 6.20 4.49 10.63
C THR A 72 6.72 5.30 9.44
N VAL A 73 6.05 5.20 8.29
CA VAL A 73 6.40 5.94 7.08
C VAL A 73 5.98 7.40 7.23
N ALA A 74 4.76 7.64 7.75
CA ALA A 74 4.20 8.95 8.01
C ALA A 74 5.13 9.85 8.84
N GLU A 75 5.59 9.34 9.98
CA GLU A 75 6.46 10.11 10.88
C GLU A 75 7.79 10.49 10.23
N LYS A 76 8.41 9.55 9.49
CA LYS A 76 9.65 9.83 8.77
C LYS A 76 9.48 10.85 7.64
N LEU A 77 8.42 10.75 6.85
CA LEU A 77 8.14 11.68 5.78
C LEU A 77 7.79 13.07 6.32
N ALA A 78 6.89 13.15 7.30
CA ALA A 78 6.43 14.41 7.87
C ALA A 78 7.54 15.17 8.61
N SER A 79 8.53 14.45 9.17
CA SER A 79 9.70 15.08 9.80
C SER A 79 10.68 15.65 8.79
N ASN A 80 10.66 15.24 7.53
CA ASN A 80 11.67 15.57 6.54
C ASN A 80 11.15 16.41 5.36
N CYS A 81 9.84 16.49 5.11
CA CYS A 81 9.29 17.24 3.98
C CYS A 81 8.77 18.62 4.39
N ALA A 82 8.67 19.53 3.41
CA ALA A 82 8.15 20.88 3.63
C ALA A 82 6.66 20.93 3.99
N ASN A 83 5.89 19.99 3.42
CA ASN A 83 4.45 19.93 3.64
C ASN A 83 3.97 18.49 3.47
N TYR A 84 3.48 17.90 4.54
CA TYR A 84 2.94 16.55 4.55
C TYR A 84 1.43 16.58 4.73
N THR A 85 0.74 15.78 3.92
CA THR A 85 -0.66 15.43 4.09
C THR A 85 -0.79 13.92 4.12
N GLY A 86 -1.39 13.38 5.16
CA GLY A 86 -1.68 11.94 5.29
C GLY A 86 -3.18 11.69 5.26
N ILE A 87 -3.63 10.70 4.47
CA ILE A 87 -5.02 10.25 4.48
C ILE A 87 -5.15 8.75 4.73
N ASP A 88 -6.08 8.38 5.56
CA ASP A 88 -6.47 6.98 5.78
C ASP A 88 -7.97 6.89 5.97
N LEU A 89 -8.58 5.81 5.49
CA LEU A 89 -9.99 5.52 5.73
C LEU A 89 -10.22 5.05 7.16
N ALA A 90 -9.24 4.36 7.77
CA ALA A 90 -9.32 3.80 9.11
C ALA A 90 -9.09 4.87 10.19
N GLU A 91 -10.10 5.14 10.99
CA GLU A 91 -10.02 6.09 12.12
C GLU A 91 -8.87 5.74 13.08
N GLY A 92 -8.67 4.44 13.36
CA GLY A 92 -7.59 3.98 14.23
C GLY A 92 -6.19 4.36 13.73
N SER A 93 -5.95 4.27 12.40
CA SER A 93 -4.69 4.72 11.78
C SER A 93 -4.51 6.24 11.92
N VAL A 94 -5.57 7.00 11.68
CA VAL A 94 -5.55 8.47 11.81
C VAL A 94 -5.24 8.89 13.24
N GLU A 95 -5.88 8.28 14.22
CA GLU A 95 -5.66 8.58 15.65
C GLU A 95 -4.23 8.30 16.09
N ILE A 96 -3.67 7.14 15.71
CA ILE A 96 -2.32 6.77 16.12
C ILE A 96 -1.28 7.69 15.49
N VAL A 97 -1.46 8.08 14.21
CA VAL A 97 -0.55 9.01 13.52
C VAL A 97 -0.62 10.41 14.13
N LYS A 98 -1.81 10.92 14.43
CA LYS A 98 -1.97 12.21 15.12
C LYS A 98 -1.25 12.22 16.47
N LYS A 99 -1.38 11.15 17.27
CA LYS A 99 -0.65 11.03 18.56
C LYS A 99 0.87 10.97 18.38
N ARG A 100 1.35 10.26 17.34
CA ARG A 100 2.79 10.24 17.02
C ARG A 100 3.29 11.63 16.65
N PHE A 101 2.53 12.39 15.85
CA PHE A 101 2.88 13.75 15.45
C PHE A 101 2.85 14.72 16.62
N GLU A 102 1.85 14.62 17.50
CA GLU A 102 1.80 15.41 18.73
C GLU A 102 3.03 15.13 19.61
N TYR A 103 3.35 13.87 19.87
CA TYR A 103 4.51 13.47 20.64
C TYR A 103 5.83 13.93 20.01
N GLY A 104 5.97 13.76 18.69
CA GLY A 104 7.14 14.20 17.89
C GLY A 104 7.19 15.70 17.62
N LYS A 105 6.16 16.48 18.03
CA LYS A 105 6.01 17.92 17.71
C LYS A 105 6.05 18.20 16.21
N ILE A 106 5.48 17.29 15.41
CA ILE A 106 5.41 17.39 13.95
C ILE A 106 4.12 18.12 13.59
N SER A 107 4.25 19.23 12.84
CA SER A 107 3.11 19.98 12.31
C SER A 107 2.79 19.51 10.89
N ALA A 108 1.73 18.70 10.75
CA ALA A 108 1.34 18.12 9.48
C ALA A 108 -0.16 17.82 9.46
N GLU A 109 -0.73 17.70 8.26
CA GLU A 109 -2.16 17.42 8.07
C GLU A 109 -2.41 15.91 8.05
N VAL A 110 -3.37 15.43 8.87
CA VAL A 110 -3.80 14.03 8.88
C VAL A 110 -5.32 13.96 8.89
N LEU A 111 -5.90 13.34 7.84
CA LEU A 111 -7.33 13.30 7.59
C LEU A 111 -7.86 11.85 7.58
N CYS A 112 -9.03 11.65 8.18
CA CYS A 112 -9.82 10.44 7.97
C CYS A 112 -10.60 10.62 6.68
N ALA A 113 -10.16 9.95 5.58
CA ALA A 113 -10.73 10.17 4.27
C ALA A 113 -10.59 8.94 3.36
N ASP A 114 -11.60 8.71 2.52
CA ASP A 114 -11.57 7.68 1.49
C ASP A 114 -10.97 8.24 0.20
N ILE A 115 -9.86 7.66 -0.25
CA ILE A 115 -9.19 8.04 -1.50
C ILE A 115 -10.12 7.97 -2.72
N LEU A 116 -11.14 7.11 -2.69
CA LEU A 116 -12.06 6.95 -3.81
C LEU A 116 -13.02 8.14 -3.96
N THR A 117 -13.34 8.82 -2.87
CA THR A 117 -14.40 9.85 -2.84
C THR A 117 -13.92 11.23 -2.36
N HIS A 118 -12.82 11.29 -1.60
CA HIS A 118 -12.31 12.54 -1.06
C HIS A 118 -11.77 13.46 -2.17
N PRO A 119 -12.20 14.73 -2.23
CA PRO A 119 -11.80 15.65 -3.29
C PRO A 119 -10.37 16.18 -3.06
N LEU A 120 -9.36 15.42 -3.46
CA LEU A 120 -7.98 15.89 -3.46
C LEU A 120 -7.79 17.03 -4.47
N LYS A 121 -7.03 18.06 -4.08
CA LYS A 121 -6.70 19.17 -4.96
C LYS A 121 -5.79 18.69 -6.10
N GLY A 122 -6.16 19.00 -7.34
CA GLY A 122 -5.36 18.66 -8.53
C GLY A 122 -4.02 19.39 -8.56
N ASN A 123 -3.00 18.77 -9.15
CA ASN A 123 -1.66 19.32 -9.36
C ASN A 123 -1.03 19.92 -8.10
N SER A 124 -1.16 19.25 -6.97
CA SER A 124 -0.79 19.81 -5.66
C SER A 124 0.41 19.15 -5.00
N PHE A 125 0.70 17.89 -5.33
CA PHE A 125 1.74 17.12 -4.67
C PHE A 125 2.91 16.83 -5.58
N ASP A 126 4.11 16.93 -5.03
CA ASP A 126 5.36 16.55 -5.70
C ASP A 126 5.56 15.03 -5.62
N TRP A 127 5.14 14.44 -4.49
CA TRP A 127 5.18 13.01 -4.24
C TRP A 127 3.85 12.47 -3.72
N VAL A 128 3.46 11.30 -4.21
CA VAL A 128 2.39 10.49 -3.62
C VAL A 128 2.97 9.13 -3.27
N ILE A 129 2.74 8.70 -2.03
CA ILE A 129 3.26 7.44 -1.49
C ILE A 129 2.09 6.63 -0.93
N SER A 130 1.98 5.36 -1.33
CA SER A 130 0.98 4.45 -0.78
C SER A 130 1.54 3.04 -0.67
N ILE A 131 1.72 2.57 0.55
CA ILE A 131 2.34 1.29 0.85
C ILE A 131 1.33 0.35 1.50
N GLY A 132 0.92 -0.68 0.75
CA GLY A 132 0.04 -1.73 1.29
C GLY A 132 -1.43 -1.34 1.45
N CYS A 133 -1.92 -0.29 0.77
CA CYS A 133 -3.25 0.25 0.98
C CYS A 133 -4.20 0.05 -0.22
N LEU A 134 -3.82 0.51 -1.42
CA LEU A 134 -4.78 0.70 -2.52
C LEU A 134 -5.44 -0.57 -3.02
N HIS A 135 -4.82 -1.73 -2.88
CA HIS A 135 -5.39 -3.01 -3.26
C HIS A 135 -6.51 -3.51 -2.31
N HIS A 136 -6.79 -2.75 -1.26
CA HIS A 136 -7.92 -2.98 -0.34
C HIS A 136 -9.10 -2.05 -0.58
N THR A 137 -8.96 -1.03 -1.43
CA THR A 137 -9.99 0.00 -1.61
C THR A 137 -11.27 -0.47 -2.32
N GLY A 138 -11.20 -1.57 -3.07
CA GLY A 138 -12.30 -2.06 -3.88
C GLY A 138 -12.37 -1.44 -5.29
N ASN A 139 -11.56 -0.41 -5.56
CA ASN A 139 -11.44 0.17 -6.89
C ASN A 139 -10.06 0.80 -7.11
N PHE A 140 -9.08 -0.06 -7.37
CA PHE A 140 -7.69 0.36 -7.58
C PHE A 140 -7.56 1.38 -8.72
N LYS A 141 -8.33 1.22 -9.82
CA LYS A 141 -8.27 2.14 -10.95
C LYS A 141 -8.68 3.56 -10.55
N VAL A 142 -9.80 3.73 -9.87
CA VAL A 142 -10.26 5.05 -9.40
C VAL A 142 -9.25 5.67 -8.45
N ALA A 143 -8.65 4.90 -7.53
CA ALA A 143 -7.61 5.39 -6.65
C ALA A 143 -6.39 5.91 -7.43
N VAL A 144 -5.93 5.19 -8.46
CA VAL A 144 -4.84 5.62 -9.33
C VAL A 144 -5.20 6.87 -10.13
N ASP A 145 -6.42 6.97 -10.67
CA ASP A 145 -6.90 8.15 -11.39
C ASP A 145 -6.86 9.39 -10.47
N GLN A 146 -7.27 9.27 -9.20
CA GLN A 146 -7.18 10.34 -8.21
C GLN A 146 -5.72 10.75 -7.92
N ILE A 147 -4.82 9.78 -7.80
CA ILE A 147 -3.38 10.01 -7.60
C ILE A 147 -2.80 10.79 -8.77
N VAL A 148 -3.03 10.34 -10.01
CA VAL A 148 -2.52 11.03 -11.19
C VAL A 148 -3.07 12.46 -11.28
N ARG A 149 -4.34 12.65 -10.90
CA ARG A 149 -4.95 13.98 -10.87
C ARG A 149 -4.29 14.91 -9.86
N CYS A 150 -4.00 14.45 -8.65
CA CYS A 150 -3.45 15.28 -7.58
C CYS A 150 -1.94 15.52 -7.69
N LEU A 151 -1.20 14.68 -8.41
CA LEU A 151 0.21 14.90 -8.72
C LEU A 151 0.40 16.15 -9.60
N LYS A 152 1.41 16.95 -9.30
CA LYS A 152 1.91 18.01 -10.19
C LYS A 152 2.44 17.41 -11.49
N PRO A 153 2.47 18.15 -12.60
CA PRO A 153 3.30 17.79 -13.75
C PRO A 153 4.75 17.54 -13.29
N GLY A 154 5.32 16.41 -13.68
CA GLY A 154 6.64 15.97 -13.19
C GLY A 154 6.69 15.42 -11.77
N GLY A 155 5.57 15.39 -11.05
CA GLY A 155 5.47 14.74 -9.75
C GLY A 155 5.57 13.22 -9.84
N GLU A 156 5.96 12.58 -8.77
CA GLU A 156 6.29 11.16 -8.72
C GLU A 156 5.41 10.39 -7.74
N CYS A 157 5.20 9.11 -8.02
CA CYS A 157 4.40 8.23 -7.19
C CYS A 157 5.11 6.92 -6.90
N ILE A 158 5.07 6.49 -5.65
CA ILE A 158 5.47 5.15 -5.21
C ILE A 158 4.24 4.44 -4.67
N LEU A 159 3.92 3.29 -5.26
CA LEU A 159 2.87 2.40 -4.79
C LEU A 159 3.46 1.05 -4.40
N MET A 160 2.92 0.43 -3.37
CA MET A 160 3.12 -1.00 -3.11
C MET A 160 1.76 -1.68 -3.01
N VAL A 161 1.60 -2.76 -3.74
CA VAL A 161 0.40 -3.61 -3.76
C VAL A 161 0.80 -5.09 -3.73
N TYR A 162 -0.15 -5.99 -3.49
CA TYR A 162 0.13 -7.42 -3.52
C TYR A 162 0.27 -7.94 -4.94
N ASN A 163 1.36 -8.71 -5.15
CA ASN A 163 1.73 -9.29 -6.44
C ASN A 163 0.87 -10.50 -6.78
N ALA A 164 0.16 -10.43 -7.92
CA ALA A 164 -0.66 -11.52 -8.45
C ALA A 164 0.15 -12.78 -8.86
N PHE A 165 1.47 -12.65 -9.05
CA PHE A 165 2.37 -13.71 -9.44
C PHE A 165 3.41 -14.05 -8.36
N SER A 166 3.12 -13.71 -7.10
CA SER A 166 4.00 -14.02 -5.98
C SER A 166 4.13 -15.52 -5.75
N TYR A 167 5.20 -15.93 -5.07
CA TYR A 167 5.42 -17.33 -4.71
C TYR A 167 4.21 -17.95 -3.97
N ARG A 168 3.49 -17.17 -3.15
CA ARG A 168 2.26 -17.65 -2.48
C ARG A 168 1.16 -18.00 -3.48
N GLN A 169 0.97 -17.20 -4.54
CA GLN A 169 -0.03 -17.49 -5.57
C GLN A 169 0.32 -18.79 -6.32
N TRP A 170 1.61 -19.00 -6.60
CA TRP A 170 2.09 -20.26 -7.18
C TRP A 170 1.86 -21.46 -6.28
N LEU A 171 2.09 -21.33 -4.97
CA LEU A 171 1.84 -22.43 -4.02
C LEU A 171 0.35 -22.71 -3.79
N LEU A 172 -0.49 -21.67 -3.71
CA LEU A 172 -1.91 -21.81 -3.41
C LEU A 172 -2.77 -22.15 -4.63
N SER A 173 -2.39 -21.70 -5.82
CA SER A 173 -3.19 -21.83 -7.04
C SER A 173 -2.30 -21.86 -8.31
N PRO A 174 -1.44 -22.88 -8.48
CA PRO A 174 -0.45 -22.91 -9.56
C PRO A 174 -1.11 -22.85 -10.95
N PHE A 175 -2.14 -23.64 -11.19
CA PHE A 175 -2.84 -23.68 -12.49
C PHE A 175 -3.55 -22.36 -12.81
N ALA A 176 -4.22 -21.75 -11.83
CA ALA A 176 -4.86 -20.45 -12.02
C ALA A 176 -3.82 -19.34 -12.25
N THR A 177 -2.67 -19.40 -11.57
CA THR A 177 -1.57 -18.46 -11.75
C THR A 177 -0.94 -18.62 -13.14
N LEU A 178 -0.71 -19.84 -13.60
CA LEU A 178 -0.21 -20.14 -14.95
C LEU A 178 -1.20 -19.66 -16.02
N TRP A 179 -2.51 -19.97 -15.84
CA TRP A 179 -3.55 -19.52 -16.77
C TRP A 179 -3.60 -18.02 -16.93
N LYS A 180 -3.46 -17.26 -15.83
CA LYS A 180 -3.38 -15.80 -15.87
C LYS A 180 -2.22 -15.28 -16.72
N ILE A 181 -1.07 -15.94 -16.69
CA ILE A 181 0.10 -15.58 -17.51
C ILE A 181 -0.16 -15.88 -18.98
N ILE A 182 -0.69 -17.08 -19.30
CA ILE A 182 -0.89 -17.56 -20.68
C ILE A 182 -2.00 -16.77 -21.36
N SER A 183 -3.11 -16.54 -20.67
CA SER A 183 -4.27 -15.83 -21.24
C SER A 183 -4.00 -14.37 -21.53
N ARG A 184 -2.99 -13.76 -20.87
CA ARG A 184 -2.71 -12.31 -20.94
C ARG A 184 -3.95 -11.44 -20.71
N ASN A 185 -5.00 -12.02 -20.18
CA ASN A 185 -6.25 -11.32 -19.92
C ASN A 185 -6.13 -10.54 -18.61
N TYR A 186 -5.42 -9.42 -18.67
CA TYR A 186 -5.18 -8.54 -17.52
C TYR A 186 -6.45 -7.82 -17.05
N GLU A 187 -7.52 -7.83 -17.82
CA GLU A 187 -8.80 -7.23 -17.45
C GLU A 187 -9.63 -8.15 -16.53
N TYR A 188 -9.36 -9.46 -16.56
CA TYR A 188 -10.15 -10.46 -15.85
C TYR A 188 -9.42 -11.06 -14.63
N PHE A 189 -8.97 -10.20 -13.72
CA PHE A 189 -8.66 -10.66 -12.38
C PHE A 189 -9.89 -10.44 -11.51
N PRO A 190 -10.34 -11.42 -10.72
CA PRO A 190 -11.45 -11.17 -9.81
C PRO A 190 -11.08 -10.01 -8.88
N ALA A 191 -11.92 -8.99 -8.89
CA ALA A 191 -11.72 -7.77 -8.11
C ALA A 191 -11.56 -8.08 -6.61
N ASN A 192 -12.14 -9.18 -6.13
CA ASN A 192 -11.94 -9.62 -4.76
C ASN A 192 -11.48 -11.08 -4.74
N SER A 193 -10.47 -11.35 -3.94
CA SER A 193 -9.96 -12.70 -3.79
C SER A 193 -10.79 -13.53 -2.80
N ASP A 194 -10.65 -14.85 -2.87
CA ASP A 194 -11.24 -15.80 -1.92
C ASP A 194 -10.89 -15.43 -0.45
N LYS A 195 -11.88 -15.58 0.45
CA LYS A 195 -11.74 -15.25 1.88
C LYS A 195 -10.57 -15.98 2.56
N GLY A 196 -10.34 -17.24 2.18
CA GLY A 196 -9.23 -18.02 2.72
C GLY A 196 -7.88 -17.44 2.32
N LYS A 197 -7.74 -17.00 1.06
CA LYS A 197 -6.53 -16.32 0.58
C LYS A 197 -6.33 -15.00 1.30
N ARG A 198 -7.36 -14.16 1.43
CA ARG A 198 -7.26 -12.88 2.16
C ARG A 198 -6.79 -13.09 3.60
N ARG A 199 -7.33 -14.09 4.29
CA ARG A 199 -6.94 -14.44 5.66
C ARG A 199 -5.45 -14.83 5.79
N LEU A 200 -4.85 -15.42 4.75
CA LEU A 200 -3.43 -15.77 4.75
C LEU A 200 -2.50 -14.56 4.58
N TYR A 201 -3.02 -13.46 4.01
CA TYR A 201 -2.26 -12.23 3.82
C TYR A 201 -2.48 -11.26 4.98
N ASP A 202 -3.73 -10.94 5.31
CA ASP A 202 -4.10 -9.91 6.27
C ASP A 202 -5.17 -10.41 7.25
N PRO A 203 -4.80 -11.22 8.24
CA PRO A 203 -5.69 -11.49 9.37
C PRO A 203 -5.66 -10.32 10.34
N ASN A 204 -6.84 -9.93 10.88
CA ASN A 204 -6.87 -9.06 12.05
C ASN A 204 -6.51 -9.85 13.34
N THR A 205 -6.53 -9.19 14.49
CA THR A 205 -6.20 -9.84 15.78
C THR A 205 -7.16 -10.97 16.16
N LYS A 206 -8.36 -11.02 15.57
CA LYS A 206 -9.35 -12.10 15.74
C LYS A 206 -9.20 -13.20 14.69
N GLY A 207 -8.25 -13.09 13.78
CA GLY A 207 -8.04 -14.02 12.68
C GLY A 207 -9.09 -13.90 11.56
N GLU A 208 -9.83 -12.80 11.48
CA GLU A 208 -10.72 -12.50 10.37
C GLU A 208 -9.92 -12.00 9.16
N ALA A 209 -10.43 -12.26 7.97
CA ALA A 209 -9.79 -11.83 6.72
C ALA A 209 -10.14 -10.38 6.40
N ALA A 210 -9.22 -9.65 5.75
CA ALA A 210 -9.52 -8.34 5.18
C ALA A 210 -10.79 -8.39 4.31
N PRO A 211 -11.67 -7.37 4.37
CA PRO A 211 -12.94 -7.36 3.61
C PRO A 211 -12.74 -7.46 2.11
N PHE A 212 -11.70 -6.80 1.61
CA PHE A 212 -11.38 -6.74 0.20
C PHE A 212 -9.86 -6.82 -0.01
N THR A 213 -9.41 -7.55 -1.04
CA THR A 213 -8.01 -7.61 -1.45
C THR A 213 -7.90 -7.98 -2.93
N GLU A 214 -7.33 -7.09 -3.72
CA GLU A 214 -6.92 -7.35 -5.10
C GLU A 214 -5.45 -7.80 -5.14
N PHE A 215 -5.16 -8.79 -5.98
CA PHE A 215 -3.80 -9.15 -6.34
C PHE A 215 -3.53 -8.62 -7.75
N LEU A 216 -2.57 -7.73 -7.87
CA LEU A 216 -2.32 -6.97 -9.08
C LEU A 216 -1.03 -7.44 -9.79
N SER A 217 -1.05 -7.40 -11.10
CA SER A 217 0.11 -7.65 -11.94
C SER A 217 0.67 -6.36 -12.52
N THR A 218 1.95 -6.36 -12.87
CA THR A 218 2.58 -5.25 -13.59
C THR A 218 1.80 -4.88 -14.86
N GLY A 219 1.31 -5.89 -15.62
CA GLY A 219 0.56 -5.65 -16.84
C GLY A 219 -0.76 -4.92 -16.63
N GLN A 220 -1.51 -5.25 -15.55
CA GLN A 220 -2.75 -4.52 -15.21
C GLN A 220 -2.46 -3.06 -14.88
N ILE A 221 -1.43 -2.82 -14.05
CA ILE A 221 -1.05 -1.47 -13.65
C ILE A 221 -0.56 -0.65 -14.84
N GLN A 222 0.20 -1.27 -15.76
CA GLN A 222 0.62 -0.64 -17.00
C GLN A 222 -0.57 -0.24 -17.88
N LEU A 223 -1.60 -1.10 -17.98
CA LEU A 223 -2.81 -0.77 -18.74
C LEU A 223 -3.56 0.43 -18.15
N ILE A 224 -3.70 0.48 -16.82
CA ILE A 224 -4.34 1.61 -16.13
C ILE A 224 -3.55 2.90 -16.36
N LEU A 225 -2.24 2.89 -16.16
CA LEU A 225 -1.39 4.06 -16.28
C LEU A 225 -1.17 4.51 -17.74
N LYS A 226 -1.28 3.59 -18.71
CA LYS A 226 -1.18 3.89 -20.14
C LYS A 226 -2.28 4.88 -20.59
N SER A 227 -3.47 4.85 -20.01
CA SER A 227 -4.53 5.82 -20.29
C SER A 227 -4.15 7.26 -19.92
N HIS A 228 -3.14 7.43 -19.07
CA HIS A 228 -2.56 8.70 -18.65
C HIS A 228 -1.21 9.01 -19.33
N ASN A 229 -0.79 8.24 -20.34
CA ASN A 229 0.53 8.30 -20.96
C ASN A 229 1.70 8.08 -19.98
N ILE A 230 1.48 7.26 -18.95
CA ILE A 230 2.45 6.96 -17.90
C ILE A 230 2.97 5.54 -18.09
N TYR A 231 4.30 5.38 -18.04
CA TYR A 231 4.99 4.10 -18.14
C TYR A 231 5.74 3.84 -16.83
N PRO A 232 5.19 2.97 -15.95
CA PRO A 232 5.79 2.72 -14.64
C PRO A 232 6.99 1.78 -14.73
N SER A 233 7.93 1.96 -13.82
CA SER A 233 8.84 0.89 -13.42
C SER A 233 8.20 0.06 -12.31
N ALA A 234 8.43 -1.26 -12.34
CA ALA A 234 7.88 -2.18 -11.37
C ALA A 234 8.91 -3.20 -10.90
N ARG A 235 8.89 -3.51 -9.61
CA ARG A 235 9.77 -4.50 -9.01
C ARG A 235 9.07 -5.22 -7.87
N THR A 236 9.32 -6.53 -7.73
CA THR A 236 8.79 -7.28 -6.61
C THR A 236 9.81 -7.39 -5.48
N GLU A 237 9.32 -7.43 -4.26
CA GLU A 237 10.09 -7.60 -3.03
C GLU A 237 9.31 -8.52 -2.07
N ASN A 238 9.86 -8.76 -0.91
CA ASN A 238 9.24 -9.50 0.19
C ASN A 238 9.09 -11.01 -0.07
N ILE A 239 10.00 -11.78 0.53
CA ILE A 239 9.91 -13.24 0.59
C ILE A 239 9.74 -13.66 2.05
N GLY A 240 8.73 -14.48 2.32
CA GLY A 240 8.49 -15.03 3.65
C GLY A 240 9.64 -15.93 4.12
N SER A 241 9.85 -15.99 5.43
CA SER A 241 10.92 -16.79 6.04
C SER A 241 10.78 -18.29 5.78
N ILE A 242 9.55 -18.80 5.63
CA ILE A 242 9.26 -20.23 5.44
C ILE A 242 9.53 -20.67 3.99
N PHE A 243 9.42 -19.78 3.01
CA PHE A 243 9.67 -20.14 1.61
C PHE A 243 11.10 -20.62 1.42
N MET A 244 11.26 -21.81 0.82
CA MET A 244 12.55 -22.47 0.60
C MET A 244 13.45 -22.55 1.87
N PHE A 245 12.88 -22.97 2.98
CA PHE A 245 13.66 -23.34 4.15
C PHE A 245 14.69 -24.46 3.78
N PRO A 246 15.98 -24.40 4.23
CA PRO A 246 16.51 -23.60 5.32
C PRO A 246 17.27 -22.31 4.92
N LEU A 247 17.18 -21.83 3.69
CA LEU A 247 17.94 -20.65 3.24
C LEU A 247 17.65 -19.41 4.10
N PRO A 248 18.67 -18.63 4.49
CA PRO A 248 18.49 -17.36 5.19
C PRO A 248 17.63 -16.37 4.39
N ARG A 249 16.75 -15.61 5.08
CA ARG A 249 15.82 -14.68 4.43
C ARG A 249 16.52 -13.66 3.52
N ASN A 250 17.69 -13.15 3.93
CA ASN A 250 18.44 -12.17 3.13
C ASN A 250 18.90 -12.74 1.77
N TRP A 251 19.25 -14.02 1.71
CA TRP A 251 19.58 -14.71 0.44
C TRP A 251 18.34 -14.89 -0.42
N LYS A 252 17.22 -15.28 0.19
CA LYS A 252 15.94 -15.43 -0.52
C LYS A 252 15.48 -14.10 -1.13
N LEU A 253 15.61 -12.98 -0.39
CA LEU A 253 15.30 -11.65 -0.89
C LEU A 253 16.16 -11.28 -2.10
N LYS A 254 17.47 -11.58 -2.06
CA LYS A 254 18.39 -11.29 -3.17
C LYS A 254 18.09 -12.13 -4.41
N ILE A 255 17.77 -13.42 -4.25
CA ILE A 255 17.61 -14.37 -5.35
C ILE A 255 16.19 -14.32 -5.92
N PHE A 256 15.18 -14.36 -5.07
CA PHE A 256 13.78 -14.54 -5.48
C PHE A 256 12.91 -13.28 -5.31
N GLY A 257 13.35 -12.31 -4.50
CA GLY A 257 12.57 -11.11 -4.20
C GLY A 257 12.15 -10.34 -5.45
N SER A 258 13.05 -10.22 -6.43
CA SER A 258 12.84 -9.41 -7.63
C SER A 258 11.82 -9.98 -8.64
N PHE A 259 11.37 -11.24 -8.51
CA PHE A 259 10.42 -11.86 -9.46
C PHE A 259 9.31 -12.71 -8.80
N LEU A 260 9.51 -13.20 -7.58
CA LEU A 260 8.52 -13.99 -6.84
C LEU A 260 8.04 -13.30 -5.54
N GLY A 261 8.44 -12.06 -5.31
CA GLY A 261 8.09 -11.30 -4.11
C GLY A 261 6.58 -11.16 -3.91
N LEU A 262 6.17 -11.06 -2.65
CA LEU A 262 4.77 -10.83 -2.27
C LEU A 262 4.30 -9.44 -2.65
N ASP A 263 5.19 -8.46 -2.52
CA ASP A 263 4.93 -7.06 -2.70
C ASP A 263 5.37 -6.62 -4.09
N LEU A 264 4.53 -5.89 -4.80
CA LEU A 264 4.83 -5.27 -6.08
C LEU A 264 4.96 -3.76 -5.87
N TYR A 265 6.18 -3.26 -5.95
CA TYR A 265 6.52 -1.84 -5.92
C TYR A 265 6.42 -1.26 -7.32
N ILE A 266 5.75 -0.12 -7.44
CA ILE A 266 5.53 0.60 -8.68
C ILE A 266 6.00 2.03 -8.47
N HIS A 267 6.85 2.49 -9.36
CA HIS A 267 7.26 3.89 -9.41
C HIS A 267 6.90 4.48 -10.77
N PHE A 268 6.28 5.64 -10.75
CA PHE A 268 5.99 6.39 -11.97
C PHE A 268 6.08 7.90 -11.76
N LYS A 269 6.23 8.60 -12.86
CA LYS A 269 6.26 10.06 -12.93
C LYS A 269 5.14 10.55 -13.84
N LYS A 270 4.40 11.57 -13.37
CA LYS A 270 3.40 12.23 -14.20
C LYS A 270 4.09 13.03 -15.30
N PRO A 271 3.65 12.95 -16.58
CA PRO A 271 4.19 13.76 -17.65
C PRO A 271 4.15 15.26 -17.32
N LEU A 272 5.03 16.02 -17.94
CA LEU A 272 5.09 17.49 -17.76
C LEU A 272 3.93 18.22 -18.46
N ASN A 273 3.32 17.57 -19.46
CA ASN A 273 2.22 18.09 -20.26
C ASN A 273 1.02 17.16 -20.20
#